data_1e0a866e08dc049087cfc6ff327e43f8
#
_entry.id   1e0a866e08dc049087cfc6ff327e43f8
#
_cell.length_a   1.000
_cell.length_b   1.000
_cell.length_c   1.000
_cell.angle_alpha   90.00
_cell.angle_beta   90.00
_cell.angle_gamma   90.00
#
_symmetry.space_group_name_H-M   'P 1'
#
loop_
_entity.id
_entity.type
_entity.pdbx_description
1 polymer ?
#
loop_
_entity_poly.entity_id
_entity_poly.type
_entity_poly.pdbx_seq_one_letter_code
_entity_poly.pdbx_strand_id
1 'polypeptide(L)'
;LKQYFGSETADDSVFNSMGLKSSAVDALIEHVVTAENKSDLKVAVNALDRTLRAYNFWIPQWYNDQHRVAYWDMYEHPDEIAPYDLGYLDYWWYNEDKAKALKDAGFLR
;
A
#
# COMPACT_ATOMS: atom_id res chain seq x y z
N LEU A 1 9.03 8.16 4.59
CA LEU A 1 8.82 8.27 6.04
C LEU A 1 8.80 9.73 6.47
N LYS A 2 9.81 10.55 6.14
CA LYS A 2 9.87 11.98 6.49
C LYS A 2 8.60 12.72 6.13
N GLN A 3 8.07 12.52 4.92
CA GLN A 3 6.86 13.15 4.44
C GLN A 3 5.62 12.91 5.34
N TYR A 4 5.55 11.75 6.00
CA TYR A 4 4.39 11.34 6.81
C TYR A 4 4.56 11.59 8.30
N PHE A 5 5.80 11.55 8.81
CA PHE A 5 6.07 11.54 10.24
C PHE A 5 7.18 12.50 10.68
N GLY A 6 7.85 13.17 9.74
CA GLY A 6 8.93 14.11 10.05
C GLY A 6 8.40 15.43 10.59
N SER A 7 9.07 15.98 11.60
CA SER A 7 8.70 17.26 12.22
C SER A 7 8.65 18.43 11.24
N GLU A 8 9.49 18.42 10.21
CA GLU A 8 9.55 19.45 9.16
C GLU A 8 8.29 19.55 8.31
N THR A 9 7.48 18.49 8.25
CA THR A 9 6.27 18.42 7.44
C THR A 9 4.98 18.54 8.27
N ALA A 10 5.10 18.80 9.55
CA ALA A 10 3.98 18.74 10.49
C ALA A 10 2.95 19.87 10.30
N ASP A 11 3.38 21.04 9.83
CA ASP A 11 2.50 22.19 9.70
C ASP A 11 1.93 22.35 8.29
N ASP A 12 2.66 21.93 7.25
CA ASP A 12 2.35 22.29 5.87
C ASP A 12 1.99 21.08 4.98
N SER A 13 2.25 19.85 5.42
CA SER A 13 2.02 18.67 4.59
C SER A 13 0.68 18.01 4.86
N VAL A 14 -0.09 17.78 3.81
CA VAL A 14 -1.32 16.97 3.87
C VAL A 14 -1.07 15.51 4.25
N PHE A 15 0.17 15.04 4.13
CA PHE A 15 0.55 13.66 4.45
C PHE A 15 0.85 13.46 5.94
N ASN A 16 1.33 14.48 6.65
CA ASN A 16 1.49 14.46 8.11
C ASN A 16 0.24 15.06 8.78
N SER A 17 -0.89 14.45 8.53
CA SER A 17 -2.21 14.93 8.97
C SER A 17 -2.38 15.00 10.49
N MET A 18 -1.56 14.24 11.26
CA MET A 18 -1.56 14.27 12.72
C MET A 18 -0.69 15.42 13.29
N GLY A 19 0.07 16.15 12.45
CA GLY A 19 0.96 17.23 12.90
C GLY A 19 2.05 16.77 13.85
N LEU A 20 2.56 15.54 13.66
CA LEU A 20 3.55 14.96 14.56
C LEU A 20 4.87 15.73 14.51
N LYS A 21 5.31 16.20 15.69
CA LYS A 21 6.63 16.84 15.90
C LYS A 21 7.35 16.11 17.01
N SER A 22 8.37 15.34 16.66
CA SER A 22 9.14 14.57 17.64
C SER A 22 10.56 14.33 17.16
N SER A 23 11.52 14.89 17.89
CA SER A 23 12.94 14.67 17.61
C SER A 23 13.36 13.20 17.73
N ALA A 24 12.68 12.42 18.56
CA ALA A 24 12.92 10.98 18.67
C ALA A 24 12.46 10.24 17.39
N VAL A 25 11.31 10.63 16.83
CA VAL A 25 10.82 10.08 15.55
C VAL A 25 11.73 10.48 14.41
N ASP A 26 12.15 11.76 14.36
CA ASP A 26 13.07 12.24 13.34
C ASP A 26 14.40 11.47 13.35
N ALA A 27 14.98 11.24 14.54
CA ALA A 27 16.18 10.44 14.68
C ALA A 27 15.98 8.99 14.23
N LEU A 28 14.85 8.35 14.58
CA LEU A 28 14.54 7.00 14.11
C LEU A 28 14.34 6.91 12.60
N ILE A 29 13.74 7.92 11.99
CA ILE A 29 13.61 8.01 10.54
C ILE A 29 14.99 8.07 9.88
N GLU A 30 15.92 8.88 10.42
CA GLU A 30 17.28 8.93 9.92
C GLU A 30 17.99 7.55 10.05
N HIS A 31 17.84 6.84 11.16
CA HIS A 31 18.37 5.50 11.30
C HIS A 31 17.79 4.52 10.27
N VAL A 32 16.50 4.62 9.93
CA VAL A 32 15.90 3.79 8.88
C VAL A 32 16.51 4.11 7.51
N VAL A 33 16.70 5.39 7.21
CA VAL A 33 17.23 5.84 5.91
C VAL A 33 18.70 5.50 5.74
N THR A 34 19.48 5.54 6.81
CA THR A 34 20.94 5.31 6.79
C THR A 34 21.34 3.87 7.13
N ALA A 35 20.39 2.96 7.32
CA ALA A 35 20.68 1.56 7.65
C ALA A 35 21.52 0.88 6.54
N GLU A 36 22.64 0.32 6.90
CA GLU A 36 23.60 -0.27 5.95
C GLU A 36 23.27 -1.72 5.58
N ASN A 37 22.48 -2.41 6.40
CA ASN A 37 22.10 -3.80 6.17
C ASN A 37 20.69 -4.10 6.68
N LYS A 38 20.17 -5.26 6.27
CA LYS A 38 18.80 -5.70 6.59
C LYS A 38 18.53 -5.85 8.08
N SER A 39 19.54 -6.24 8.87
CA SER A 39 19.39 -6.41 10.32
C SER A 39 19.16 -5.07 11.00
N ASP A 40 19.99 -4.09 10.69
CA ASP A 40 19.92 -2.74 11.23
C ASP A 40 18.63 -2.04 10.80
N LEU A 41 18.28 -2.18 9.50
CA LEU A 41 17.01 -1.69 8.98
C LEU A 41 15.82 -2.25 9.79
N LYS A 42 15.81 -3.56 10.05
CA LYS A 42 14.73 -4.21 10.81
C LYS A 42 14.65 -3.66 12.23
N VAL A 43 15.76 -3.46 12.89
CA VAL A 43 15.81 -2.90 14.26
C VAL A 43 15.27 -1.47 14.26
N ALA A 44 15.74 -0.63 13.34
CA ALA A 44 15.31 0.77 13.22
C ALA A 44 13.81 0.89 12.91
N VAL A 45 13.30 0.09 11.96
CA VAL A 45 11.88 0.08 11.61
C VAL A 45 11.02 -0.40 12.76
N ASN A 46 11.41 -1.45 13.48
CA ASN A 46 10.67 -1.92 14.65
C ASN A 46 10.65 -0.88 15.79
N ALA A 47 11.75 -0.16 16.00
CA ALA A 47 11.80 0.92 16.99
C ALA A 47 10.88 2.07 16.59
N LEU A 48 10.91 2.49 15.32
CA LEU A 48 10.03 3.53 14.77
C LEU A 48 8.55 3.14 14.89
N ASP A 49 8.17 1.92 14.48
CA ASP A 49 6.79 1.44 14.58
C ASP A 49 6.27 1.46 16.02
N ARG A 50 7.06 0.97 16.97
CA ARG A 50 6.68 1.00 18.40
C ARG A 50 6.51 2.42 18.92
N THR A 51 7.40 3.32 18.53
CA THR A 51 7.35 4.72 18.95
C THR A 51 6.10 5.39 18.37
N LEU A 52 5.82 5.22 17.07
CA LEU A 52 4.63 5.76 16.43
C LEU A 52 3.34 5.23 17.07
N ARG A 53 3.27 3.94 17.36
CA ARG A 53 2.12 3.35 18.07
C ARG A 53 1.92 3.93 19.46
N ALA A 54 2.99 4.24 20.20
CA ALA A 54 2.91 4.82 21.53
C ALA A 54 2.30 6.24 21.55
N TYR A 55 2.33 6.95 20.45
CA TYR A 55 1.66 8.26 20.34
C TYR A 55 0.13 8.16 20.27
N ASN A 56 -0.43 7.00 19.96
CA ASN A 56 -1.89 6.74 19.93
C ASN A 56 -2.70 7.71 19.06
N PHE A 57 -2.11 8.25 17.98
CA PHE A 57 -2.82 9.15 17.07
C PHE A 57 -3.68 8.42 16.04
N TRP A 58 -3.58 7.10 15.98
CA TRP A 58 -4.43 6.26 15.15
C TRP A 58 -5.37 5.44 16.02
N ILE A 59 -6.59 5.32 15.55
CA ILE A 59 -7.58 4.42 16.12
C ILE A 59 -7.72 3.26 15.14
N PRO A 60 -7.00 2.13 15.34
CA PRO A 60 -7.12 0.97 14.48
C PRO A 60 -8.55 0.44 14.55
N GLN A 61 -9.15 0.21 13.40
CA GLN A 61 -10.51 -0.32 13.34
C GLN A 61 -10.49 -1.72 12.74
N TRP A 62 -10.77 -1.81 11.47
CA TRP A 62 -10.78 -3.07 10.73
C TRP A 62 -10.15 -2.87 9.35
N TYR A 63 -9.74 -3.94 8.75
CA TYR A 63 -9.32 -3.95 7.36
C TYR A 63 -10.04 -5.09 6.63
N ASN A 64 -10.18 -4.95 5.33
CA ASN A 64 -10.66 -6.02 4.48
C ASN A 64 -9.45 -6.72 3.86
N ASP A 65 -9.32 -8.01 4.11
CA ASP A 65 -8.25 -8.88 3.58
C ASP A 65 -8.60 -9.47 2.21
N GLN A 66 -9.77 -9.10 1.66
CA GLN A 66 -10.25 -9.60 0.38
C GLN A 66 -10.41 -8.45 -0.62
N HIS A 67 -9.88 -8.65 -1.80
CA HIS A 67 -10.15 -7.81 -2.95
C HIS A 67 -11.41 -8.31 -3.66
N ARG A 68 -12.44 -7.46 -3.72
CA ARG A 68 -13.66 -7.74 -4.48
C ARG A 68 -13.56 -7.03 -5.81
N VAL A 69 -13.39 -7.80 -6.88
CA VAL A 69 -13.17 -7.29 -8.23
C VAL A 69 -14.35 -7.68 -9.10
N ALA A 70 -14.91 -6.70 -9.81
CA ALA A 70 -15.88 -6.93 -10.87
C ALA A 70 -15.22 -6.57 -12.21
N TYR A 71 -15.26 -7.47 -13.16
CA TYR A 71 -14.67 -7.28 -14.48
C TYR A 71 -15.50 -7.97 -15.56
N TRP A 72 -15.27 -7.57 -16.80
CA TRP A 72 -15.89 -8.22 -17.93
C TRP A 72 -15.25 -9.58 -18.21
N ASP A 73 -16.04 -10.60 -18.46
CA ASP A 73 -15.55 -11.98 -18.71
C ASP A 73 -14.71 -12.14 -20.00
N MET A 74 -14.37 -11.05 -20.64
CA MET A 74 -13.38 -11.01 -21.72
C MET A 74 -11.94 -10.89 -21.22
N TYR A 75 -11.73 -10.68 -19.93
CA TYR A 75 -10.42 -10.69 -19.31
C TYR A 75 -10.23 -11.97 -18.52
N GLU A 76 -9.10 -12.59 -18.71
CA GLU A 76 -8.70 -13.80 -18.00
C GLU A 76 -7.44 -13.53 -17.17
N HIS A 77 -7.22 -14.33 -16.17
CA HIS A 77 -6.07 -14.23 -15.27
C HIS A 77 -5.63 -15.65 -14.84
N PRO A 78 -4.41 -15.81 -14.30
CA PRO A 78 -3.99 -17.06 -13.69
C PRO A 78 -4.89 -17.45 -12.51
N ASP A 79 -5.05 -18.76 -12.28
CA ASP A 79 -5.78 -19.28 -11.11
C ASP A 79 -5.09 -18.89 -9.80
N GLU A 80 -3.75 -18.87 -9.79
CA GLU A 80 -2.95 -18.39 -8.68
C GLU A 80 -2.52 -16.94 -8.92
N ILE A 81 -3.03 -16.04 -8.08
CA ILE A 81 -2.68 -14.61 -8.11
C ILE A 81 -1.44 -14.38 -7.24
N ALA A 82 -0.61 -13.43 -7.62
CA ALA A 82 0.55 -13.02 -6.83
C ALA A 82 0.15 -12.60 -5.41
N PRO A 83 0.92 -12.99 -4.36
CA PRO A 83 0.47 -12.89 -2.96
C PRO A 83 0.22 -11.46 -2.45
N TYR A 84 0.68 -10.43 -3.16
CA TYR A 84 0.59 -9.04 -2.70
C TYR A 84 0.01 -8.07 -3.73
N ASP A 85 -0.39 -8.56 -4.90
CA ASP A 85 -0.92 -7.74 -5.98
C ASP A 85 -1.98 -8.50 -6.76
N LEU A 86 -3.05 -7.82 -7.17
CA LEU A 86 -4.03 -8.37 -8.11
C LEU A 86 -3.44 -8.58 -9.51
N GLY A 87 -2.40 -7.84 -9.84
CA GLY A 87 -1.62 -7.99 -11.06
C GLY A 87 -2.41 -7.80 -12.35
N TYR A 88 -3.50 -7.03 -12.31
CA TYR A 88 -4.38 -6.87 -13.48
C TYR A 88 -3.69 -6.18 -14.67
N LEU A 89 -2.62 -5.43 -14.46
CA LEU A 89 -1.80 -4.85 -15.52
C LEU A 89 -0.68 -5.78 -16.00
N ASP A 90 -0.29 -6.77 -15.22
CA ASP A 90 0.88 -7.59 -15.47
C ASP A 90 0.53 -9.03 -15.87
N TYR A 91 -0.56 -9.57 -15.33
CA TYR A 91 -0.88 -11.00 -15.45
C TYR A 91 -2.21 -11.28 -16.12
N TRP A 92 -3.08 -10.28 -16.32
CA TRP A 92 -4.36 -10.47 -16.97
C TRP A 92 -4.21 -10.29 -18.48
N TRP A 93 -4.98 -11.05 -19.23
CA TRP A 93 -4.99 -10.98 -20.69
C TRP A 93 -6.39 -10.88 -21.26
N TYR A 94 -6.48 -10.36 -22.45
CA TYR A 94 -7.71 -10.23 -23.19
C TYR A 94 -7.99 -11.51 -23.99
N ASN A 95 -9.22 -12.03 -23.91
CA ASN A 95 -9.70 -13.17 -24.67
C ASN A 95 -10.67 -12.71 -25.75
N GLU A 96 -10.26 -12.80 -27.02
CA GLU A 96 -11.04 -12.34 -28.16
C GLU A 96 -12.34 -13.11 -28.35
N ASP A 97 -12.36 -14.43 -28.12
CA ASP A 97 -13.53 -15.27 -28.28
C ASP A 97 -14.60 -14.93 -27.25
N LYS A 98 -14.21 -14.72 -26.01
CA LYS A 98 -15.11 -14.27 -24.95
C LYS A 98 -15.63 -12.86 -25.21
N ALA A 99 -14.79 -11.95 -25.66
CA ALA A 99 -15.21 -10.60 -26.04
C ALA A 99 -16.23 -10.60 -27.17
N LYS A 100 -16.02 -11.45 -28.19
CA LYS A 100 -16.99 -11.63 -29.28
C LYS A 100 -18.31 -12.19 -28.76
N ALA A 101 -18.28 -13.19 -27.88
CA ALA A 101 -19.50 -13.73 -27.29
C ALA A 101 -20.30 -12.68 -26.51
N LEU A 102 -19.62 -11.82 -25.73
CA LEU A 102 -20.25 -10.71 -25.02
C LEU A 102 -20.86 -9.67 -25.98
N LYS A 103 -20.19 -9.38 -27.07
CA LYS A 103 -20.70 -8.48 -28.11
C LYS A 103 -21.91 -9.05 -28.80
N ASP A 104 -21.87 -10.33 -29.22
CA ASP A 104 -22.97 -11.03 -29.88
C ASP A 104 -24.20 -11.15 -28.91
N ALA A 105 -23.98 -11.23 -27.62
CA ALA A 105 -25.02 -11.18 -26.59
C ALA A 105 -25.54 -9.76 -26.26
N GLY A 106 -24.99 -8.71 -26.88
CA GLY A 106 -25.41 -7.33 -26.69
C GLY A 106 -24.93 -6.62 -25.44
N PHE A 107 -23.96 -7.20 -24.73
CA PHE A 107 -23.36 -6.59 -23.54
C PHE A 107 -22.26 -5.57 -23.86
N LEU A 108 -21.62 -5.68 -25.02
CA LEU A 108 -20.62 -4.75 -25.52
C LEU A 108 -21.12 -4.05 -26.79
N ARG A 109 -20.77 -2.77 -26.94
CA ARG A 109 -21.08 -1.95 -28.13
C ARG A 109 -19.94 -1.97 -29.15
#